data_885ffe774b3ff851ad70bb48b220cc60
#
_entry.id   885ffe774b3ff851ad70bb48b220cc60
#
_cell.length_a   1.000
_cell.length_b   1.000
_cell.length_c   1.000
_cell.angle_alpha   90.00
_cell.angle_beta   90.00
_cell.angle_gamma   90.00
#
_symmetry.space_group_name_H-M   'P 1'
#
loop_
_entity.id
_entity.type
_entity.pdbx_description
1 polymer ?
#
loop_
_entity_poly.entity_id
_entity_poly.type
_entity_poly.pdbx_seq_one_letter_code
_entity_poly.pdbx_strand_id
1 'polypeptide(L)'
;MPGEGERGGRGTGKEAILDAARQEFGERGYAAVSIRHIARRAGVSLSAMYHYYTGKQDLLHALVNGSGQAYFDSCRAESEQAGDDPGEQLAAVVRATVRYRAEYRLESNLTLTEWRSLSEEQLEEFRRRQFDGTRMFKEIIEAGVDQGIFRTPHPEDARRGVIAMCNAVAQWYRESGEESVDDLAERYVELALVLVEYRPAARRPRPSAASPAPRPDVRSPP
;
A
#
# COMPACT_ATOMS: atom_id res chain seq x y z
N MET A 1 -43.92 -26.29 8.01
CA MET A 1 -42.65 -25.98 7.33
C MET A 1 -42.16 -24.66 7.87
N PRO A 2 -41.15 -24.64 8.80
CA PRO A 2 -40.54 -23.39 9.21
C PRO A 2 -39.38 -23.09 8.28
N GLY A 3 -39.29 -21.79 7.87
CA GLY A 3 -38.35 -21.26 6.92
C GLY A 3 -36.91 -21.37 7.38
N GLU A 4 -36.04 -21.67 6.42
CA GLU A 4 -34.61 -21.61 6.52
C GLU A 4 -34.19 -20.14 6.64
N GLY A 5 -33.79 -19.74 7.84
CA GLY A 5 -33.14 -18.44 8.09
C GLY A 5 -31.75 -18.45 7.51
N GLU A 6 -31.49 -17.49 6.63
CA GLU A 6 -30.18 -17.15 6.11
C GLU A 6 -29.15 -17.00 7.23
N ARG A 7 -28.22 -17.94 7.30
CA ARG A 7 -27.00 -17.81 8.11
C ARG A 7 -26.01 -16.98 7.32
N GLY A 8 -26.15 -15.65 7.38
CA GLY A 8 -25.06 -14.74 7.08
C GLY A 8 -23.86 -15.08 7.96
N GLY A 9 -22.69 -15.33 7.35
CA GLY A 9 -21.48 -15.73 8.03
C GLY A 9 -21.11 -14.76 9.14
N ARG A 10 -21.34 -15.15 10.39
CA ARG A 10 -20.78 -14.48 11.56
C ARG A 10 -19.28 -14.78 11.55
N GLY A 11 -18.47 -13.79 11.26
CA GLY A 11 -17.02 -13.86 11.49
C GLY A 11 -16.70 -14.37 12.89
N THR A 12 -15.51 -14.92 13.08
CA THR A 12 -15.08 -15.37 14.41
C THR A 12 -15.25 -14.23 15.41
N GLY A 13 -15.42 -14.50 16.70
CA GLY A 13 -15.57 -13.44 17.71
C GLY A 13 -14.42 -12.43 17.68
N LYS A 14 -13.22 -12.86 17.26
CA LYS A 14 -12.05 -12.02 17.08
C LYS A 14 -12.23 -11.01 15.95
N GLU A 15 -12.74 -11.41 14.81
CA GLU A 15 -13.02 -10.55 13.64
C GLU A 15 -14.12 -9.53 13.97
N ALA A 16 -15.21 -9.97 14.59
CA ALA A 16 -16.28 -9.06 15.01
C ALA A 16 -15.79 -7.97 15.98
N ILE A 17 -14.85 -8.29 16.86
CA ILE A 17 -14.22 -7.34 17.77
C ILE A 17 -13.34 -6.33 16.99
N LEU A 18 -12.54 -6.79 16.02
CA LEU A 18 -11.70 -5.90 15.22
C LEU A 18 -12.53 -4.97 14.34
N ASP A 19 -13.62 -5.47 13.75
CA ASP A 19 -14.55 -4.65 12.95
C ASP A 19 -15.24 -3.59 13.81
N ALA A 20 -15.68 -3.98 15.00
CA ALA A 20 -16.25 -3.04 15.96
C ALA A 20 -15.22 -1.99 16.40
N ALA A 21 -13.98 -2.38 16.65
CA ALA A 21 -12.89 -1.45 16.99
C ALA A 21 -12.60 -0.48 15.85
N ARG A 22 -12.54 -0.98 14.62
CA ARG A 22 -12.37 -0.18 13.40
C ARG A 22 -13.44 0.91 13.31
N GLN A 23 -14.70 0.52 13.46
CA GLN A 23 -15.83 1.46 13.38
C GLN A 23 -15.81 2.47 14.52
N GLU A 24 -15.64 2.03 15.78
CA GLU A 24 -15.60 2.93 16.94
C GLU A 24 -14.45 3.94 16.85
N PHE A 25 -13.24 3.49 16.44
CA PHE A 25 -12.11 4.40 16.27
C PHE A 25 -12.33 5.39 15.10
N GLY A 26 -12.98 4.95 14.02
CA GLY A 26 -13.29 5.80 12.88
C GLY A 26 -14.31 6.87 13.17
N GLU A 27 -15.37 6.50 13.90
CA GLU A 27 -16.46 7.41 14.22
C GLU A 27 -16.11 8.42 15.31
N ARG A 28 -15.34 8.02 16.32
CA ARG A 28 -15.14 8.78 17.57
C ARG A 28 -13.69 9.17 17.84
N GLY A 29 -12.76 8.66 17.05
CA GLY A 29 -11.33 8.78 17.32
C GLY A 29 -10.86 7.81 18.41
N TYR A 30 -9.58 7.41 18.34
CA TYR A 30 -9.00 6.44 19.26
C TYR A 30 -9.13 6.88 20.74
N ALA A 31 -8.83 8.13 21.04
CA ALA A 31 -8.79 8.62 22.44
C ALA A 31 -10.15 8.49 23.15
N ALA A 32 -11.26 8.79 22.46
CA ALA A 32 -12.60 8.82 23.04
C ALA A 32 -13.26 7.44 23.19
N VAL A 33 -12.68 6.39 22.60
CA VAL A 33 -13.25 5.03 22.62
C VAL A 33 -12.74 4.24 23.81
N SER A 34 -13.67 3.54 24.49
CA SER A 34 -13.34 2.57 25.55
C SER A 34 -13.55 1.14 25.07
N ILE A 35 -12.87 0.19 25.72
CA ILE A 35 -13.04 -1.24 25.45
C ILE A 35 -14.52 -1.69 25.61
N ARG A 36 -15.28 -1.03 26.49
CA ARG A 36 -16.70 -1.31 26.70
C ARG A 36 -17.56 -0.89 25.51
N HIS A 37 -17.20 0.22 24.82
CA HIS A 37 -17.88 0.64 23.59
C HIS A 37 -17.69 -0.42 22.50
N ILE A 38 -16.47 -0.90 22.33
CA ILE A 38 -16.13 -1.92 21.34
C ILE A 38 -16.84 -3.25 21.64
N ALA A 39 -16.80 -3.74 22.90
CA ALA A 39 -17.48 -4.98 23.30
C ALA A 39 -18.99 -4.92 23.00
N ARG A 40 -19.63 -3.80 23.36
CA ARG A 40 -21.06 -3.58 23.09
C ARG A 40 -21.37 -3.59 21.59
N ARG A 41 -20.57 -2.91 20.76
CA ARG A 41 -20.76 -2.89 19.30
C ARG A 41 -20.53 -4.27 18.68
N ALA A 42 -19.53 -5.00 19.15
CA ALA A 42 -19.22 -6.35 18.70
C ALA A 42 -20.25 -7.40 19.16
N GLY A 43 -21.14 -7.05 20.09
CA GLY A 43 -22.11 -7.99 20.64
C GLY A 43 -21.48 -9.08 21.54
N VAL A 44 -20.34 -8.79 22.16
CA VAL A 44 -19.61 -9.72 23.02
C VAL A 44 -19.57 -9.24 24.48
N SER A 45 -19.39 -10.18 25.42
CA SER A 45 -19.14 -9.83 26.82
C SER A 45 -17.74 -9.22 27.00
N LEU A 46 -17.54 -8.44 28.07
CA LEU A 46 -16.20 -7.97 28.42
C LEU A 46 -15.21 -9.10 28.68
N SER A 47 -15.68 -10.21 29.27
CA SER A 47 -14.83 -11.39 29.47
C SER A 47 -14.38 -12.00 28.14
N ALA A 48 -15.28 -12.12 27.17
CA ALA A 48 -14.94 -12.59 25.82
C ALA A 48 -13.98 -11.62 25.10
N MET A 49 -14.16 -10.31 25.28
CA MET A 49 -13.26 -9.30 24.78
C MET A 49 -11.84 -9.50 25.32
N TYR A 50 -11.68 -9.60 26.63
CA TYR A 50 -10.38 -9.77 27.28
C TYR A 50 -9.72 -11.13 27.02
N HIS A 51 -10.48 -12.12 26.53
CA HIS A 51 -9.92 -13.38 26.05
C HIS A 51 -9.07 -13.20 24.77
N TYR A 52 -9.45 -12.24 23.90
CA TYR A 52 -8.76 -12.00 22.63
C TYR A 52 -7.77 -10.85 22.69
N TYR A 53 -8.05 -9.79 23.46
CA TYR A 53 -7.27 -8.56 23.51
C TYR A 53 -7.18 -8.04 24.93
N THR A 54 -5.95 -7.75 25.37
CA THR A 54 -5.70 -7.28 26.75
C THR A 54 -6.20 -5.84 26.98
N GLY A 55 -6.37 -5.08 25.91
CA GLY A 55 -6.83 -3.70 25.99
C GLY A 55 -6.98 -3.00 24.65
N LYS A 56 -7.25 -1.71 24.72
CA LYS A 56 -7.46 -0.85 23.57
C LYS A 56 -6.18 -0.71 22.70
N GLN A 57 -5.00 -0.76 23.34
CA GLN A 57 -3.71 -0.73 22.63
C GLN A 57 -3.50 -1.96 21.76
N ASP A 58 -3.87 -3.15 22.25
CA ASP A 58 -3.75 -4.39 21.47
C ASP A 58 -4.67 -4.38 20.24
N LEU A 59 -5.87 -3.80 20.39
CA LEU A 59 -6.77 -3.62 19.26
C LEU A 59 -6.20 -2.63 18.23
N LEU A 60 -5.64 -1.53 18.69
CA LEU A 60 -4.95 -0.58 17.80
C LEU A 60 -3.79 -1.27 17.08
N HIS A 61 -2.95 -1.98 17.83
CA HIS A 61 -1.82 -2.72 17.27
C HIS A 61 -2.28 -3.75 16.23
N ALA A 62 -3.33 -4.52 16.51
CA ALA A 62 -3.87 -5.52 15.59
C ALA A 62 -4.41 -4.88 14.29
N LEU A 63 -5.09 -3.74 14.39
CA LEU A 63 -5.59 -3.00 13.22
C LEU A 63 -4.46 -2.44 12.36
N VAL A 64 -3.49 -1.78 12.99
CA VAL A 64 -2.35 -1.15 12.31
C VAL A 64 -1.44 -2.21 11.69
N ASN A 65 -1.21 -3.34 12.38
CA ASN A 65 -0.35 -4.41 11.90
C ASN A 65 -1.00 -5.24 10.80
N GLY A 66 -2.27 -5.61 10.96
CA GLY A 66 -2.97 -6.47 9.99
C GLY A 66 -3.05 -5.82 8.61
N SER A 67 -3.40 -4.55 8.56
CA SER A 67 -3.47 -3.81 7.30
C SER A 67 -2.09 -3.48 6.72
N GLY A 68 -1.11 -3.22 7.57
CA GLY A 68 0.24 -2.84 7.14
C GLY A 68 0.98 -3.96 6.40
N GLN A 69 0.85 -5.21 6.85
CA GLN A 69 1.51 -6.34 6.20
C GLN A 69 0.98 -6.56 4.77
N ALA A 70 -0.35 -6.60 4.61
CA ALA A 70 -0.98 -6.76 3.31
C ALA A 70 -0.59 -5.64 2.33
N TYR A 71 -0.48 -4.41 2.82
CA TYR A 71 -0.01 -3.27 2.03
C TYR A 71 1.41 -3.46 1.49
N PHE A 72 2.35 -3.82 2.36
CA PHE A 72 3.74 -3.99 1.93
C PHE A 72 3.93 -5.19 1.01
N ASP A 73 3.19 -6.28 1.23
CA ASP A 73 3.21 -7.45 0.35
C ASP A 73 2.65 -7.10 -1.05
N SER A 74 1.57 -6.32 -1.11
CA SER A 74 1.02 -5.82 -2.37
C SER A 74 2.02 -4.91 -3.11
N CYS A 75 2.61 -3.93 -2.43
CA CYS A 75 3.60 -3.05 -3.04
C CYS A 75 4.80 -3.83 -3.60
N ARG A 76 5.28 -4.84 -2.87
CA ARG A 76 6.38 -5.70 -3.33
C ARG A 76 5.99 -6.49 -4.57
N ALA A 77 4.83 -7.15 -4.54
CA ALA A 77 4.36 -7.95 -5.66
C ALA A 77 4.19 -7.09 -6.94
N GLU A 78 3.63 -5.89 -6.82
CA GLU A 78 3.45 -4.98 -7.96
C GLU A 78 4.80 -4.45 -8.46
N SER A 79 5.76 -4.16 -7.57
CA SER A 79 7.12 -3.76 -7.96
C SER A 79 7.85 -4.88 -8.72
N GLU A 80 7.75 -6.13 -8.25
CA GLU A 80 8.35 -7.30 -8.91
C GLU A 80 7.73 -7.54 -10.30
N GLN A 81 6.41 -7.37 -10.43
CA GLN A 81 5.71 -7.52 -11.72
C GLN A 81 6.06 -6.40 -12.73
N ALA A 82 6.45 -5.23 -12.26
CA ALA A 82 6.90 -4.12 -13.11
C ALA A 82 8.27 -4.38 -13.78
N GLY A 83 8.98 -5.43 -13.38
CA GLY A 83 10.29 -5.80 -13.93
C GLY A 83 11.44 -4.95 -13.39
N ASP A 84 12.50 -4.76 -14.18
CA ASP A 84 13.76 -4.17 -13.73
C ASP A 84 13.87 -2.65 -14.00
N ASP A 85 12.86 -2.01 -14.58
CA ASP A 85 12.85 -0.57 -14.83
C ASP A 85 12.44 0.19 -13.57
N PRO A 86 13.34 0.99 -12.95
CA PRO A 86 12.99 1.73 -11.74
C PRO A 86 11.84 2.73 -11.92
N GLY A 87 11.60 3.24 -13.14
CA GLY A 87 10.48 4.12 -13.43
C GLY A 87 9.15 3.38 -13.33
N GLU A 88 9.07 2.18 -13.91
CA GLU A 88 7.88 1.32 -13.81
C GLU A 88 7.69 0.78 -12.39
N GLN A 89 8.77 0.43 -11.69
CA GLN A 89 8.70 0.01 -10.29
C GLN A 89 8.18 1.13 -9.39
N LEU A 90 8.67 2.37 -9.55
CA LEU A 90 8.18 3.52 -8.79
C LEU A 90 6.70 3.77 -9.09
N ALA A 91 6.30 3.72 -10.35
CA ALA A 91 4.91 3.87 -10.76
C ALA A 91 4.00 2.82 -10.11
N ALA A 92 4.42 1.54 -10.11
CA ALA A 92 3.68 0.44 -9.52
C ALA A 92 3.49 0.63 -8.00
N VAL A 93 4.56 0.95 -7.27
CA VAL A 93 4.51 1.14 -5.81
C VAL A 93 3.70 2.38 -5.42
N VAL A 94 3.79 3.48 -6.18
CA VAL A 94 2.96 4.68 -5.97
C VAL A 94 1.49 4.35 -6.19
N ARG A 95 1.16 3.66 -7.27
CA ARG A 95 -0.21 3.23 -7.60
C ARG A 95 -0.80 2.35 -6.50
N ALA A 96 -0.07 1.32 -6.07
CA ALA A 96 -0.46 0.45 -4.97
C ALA A 96 -0.68 1.23 -3.67
N THR A 97 0.22 2.17 -3.36
CA THR A 97 0.12 3.00 -2.16
C THR A 97 -1.12 3.89 -2.18
N VAL A 98 -1.39 4.58 -3.28
CA VAL A 98 -2.56 5.47 -3.41
C VAL A 98 -3.86 4.68 -3.27
N ARG A 99 -3.99 3.54 -3.98
CA ARG A 99 -5.15 2.66 -3.86
C ARG A 99 -5.36 2.19 -2.44
N TYR A 100 -4.32 1.69 -1.79
CA TYR A 100 -4.40 1.26 -0.40
C TYR A 100 -4.82 2.40 0.54
N ARG A 101 -4.24 3.61 0.40
CA ARG A 101 -4.58 4.76 1.25
C ARG A 101 -6.02 5.24 1.03
N ALA A 102 -6.56 5.09 -0.17
CA ALA A 102 -7.95 5.41 -0.49
C ALA A 102 -8.92 4.36 0.07
N GLU A 103 -8.61 3.07 -0.09
CA GLU A 103 -9.46 1.96 0.33
C GLU A 103 -9.44 1.77 1.86
N TYR A 104 -8.25 1.75 2.48
CA TYR A 104 -8.07 1.52 3.91
C TYR A 104 -7.78 2.84 4.66
N ARG A 105 -8.64 3.84 4.44
CA ARG A 105 -8.44 5.20 4.96
C ARG A 105 -8.35 5.24 6.48
N LEU A 106 -9.20 4.49 7.17
CA LEU A 106 -9.24 4.49 8.61
C LEU A 106 -7.96 3.91 9.20
N GLU A 107 -7.56 2.72 8.77
CA GLU A 107 -6.34 2.06 9.22
C GLU A 107 -5.10 2.90 8.86
N SER A 108 -5.12 3.50 7.69
CA SER A 108 -4.06 4.43 7.26
C SER A 108 -3.97 5.64 8.19
N ASN A 109 -5.09 6.26 8.53
CA ASN A 109 -5.11 7.37 9.47
C ASN A 109 -4.66 6.93 10.87
N LEU A 110 -5.15 5.81 11.39
CA LEU A 110 -4.69 5.27 12.68
C LEU A 110 -3.17 5.04 12.66
N THR A 111 -2.64 4.47 11.58
CA THR A 111 -1.21 4.28 11.39
C THR A 111 -0.43 5.60 11.42
N LEU A 112 -0.97 6.65 10.81
CA LEU A 112 -0.28 7.94 10.68
C LEU A 112 -0.39 8.81 11.95
N THR A 113 -1.48 8.68 12.73
CA THR A 113 -1.78 9.59 13.85
C THR A 113 -1.62 8.95 15.21
N GLU A 114 -1.97 7.67 15.37
CA GLU A 114 -2.13 7.01 16.66
C GLU A 114 -0.95 6.09 17.05
N TRP A 115 0.09 5.98 16.22
CA TRP A 115 1.24 5.12 16.52
C TRP A 115 1.92 5.41 17.86
N ARG A 116 1.82 6.66 18.35
CA ARG A 116 2.34 7.05 19.68
C ARG A 116 1.55 6.45 20.85
N SER A 117 0.36 5.93 20.59
CA SER A 117 -0.49 5.26 21.58
C SER A 117 -0.16 3.76 21.73
N LEU A 118 0.76 3.23 20.93
CA LEU A 118 1.26 1.86 21.05
C LEU A 118 2.15 1.72 22.29
N SER A 119 2.27 0.49 22.84
CA SER A 119 3.25 0.19 23.88
C SER A 119 4.67 0.26 23.30
N GLU A 120 5.69 0.31 24.16
CA GLU A 120 7.10 0.41 23.70
C GLU A 120 7.49 -0.77 22.81
N GLU A 121 7.11 -2.00 23.18
CA GLU A 121 7.34 -3.21 22.39
C GLU A 121 6.62 -3.17 21.04
N GLN A 122 5.34 -2.80 21.03
CA GLN A 122 4.53 -2.65 19.83
C GLN A 122 5.07 -1.54 18.91
N LEU A 123 5.59 -0.47 19.50
CA LEU A 123 6.19 0.65 18.79
C LEU A 123 7.50 0.26 18.09
N GLU A 124 8.32 -0.57 18.73
CA GLU A 124 9.54 -1.12 18.13
C GLU A 124 9.21 -1.98 16.90
N GLU A 125 8.22 -2.87 17.02
CA GLU A 125 7.74 -3.68 15.88
C GLU A 125 7.18 -2.80 14.76
N PHE A 126 6.38 -1.80 15.10
CA PHE A 126 5.84 -0.82 14.15
C PHE A 126 6.95 -0.07 13.40
N ARG A 127 7.98 0.43 14.11
CA ARG A 127 9.11 1.14 13.51
C ARG A 127 9.90 0.27 12.53
N ARG A 128 10.19 -0.99 12.89
CA ARG A 128 10.86 -1.93 11.98
C ARG A 128 10.08 -2.09 10.69
N ARG A 129 8.78 -2.32 10.78
CA ARG A 129 7.90 -2.50 9.62
C ARG A 129 7.84 -1.24 8.75
N GLN A 130 7.73 -0.05 9.35
CA GLN A 130 7.77 1.21 8.61
C GLN A 130 9.12 1.42 7.92
N PHE A 131 10.20 1.04 8.55
CA PHE A 131 11.54 1.10 7.96
C PHE A 131 11.63 0.19 6.73
N ASP A 132 11.19 -1.06 6.83
CA ASP A 132 11.20 -2.02 5.71
C ASP A 132 10.34 -1.53 4.53
N GLY A 133 9.19 -0.94 4.81
CA GLY A 133 8.32 -0.39 3.77
C GLY A 133 8.91 0.84 3.07
N THR A 134 9.54 1.73 3.82
CA THR A 134 10.19 2.91 3.22
C THR A 134 11.48 2.58 2.50
N ARG A 135 12.14 1.47 2.87
CA ARG A 135 13.35 0.97 2.22
C ARG A 135 13.11 0.62 0.76
N MET A 136 11.96 0.04 0.40
CA MET A 136 11.62 -0.27 -0.99
C MET A 136 11.62 0.99 -1.87
N PHE A 137 11.00 2.09 -1.43
CA PHE A 137 11.05 3.36 -2.17
C PHE A 137 12.49 3.86 -2.31
N LYS A 138 13.31 3.71 -1.27
CA LYS A 138 14.71 4.10 -1.30
C LYS A 138 15.48 3.32 -2.35
N GLU A 139 15.38 1.99 -2.33
CA GLU A 139 16.08 1.09 -3.27
C GLU A 139 15.70 1.38 -4.73
N ILE A 140 14.41 1.59 -5.01
CA ILE A 140 13.94 1.95 -6.36
C ILE A 140 14.50 3.30 -6.82
N ILE A 141 14.47 4.32 -5.94
CA ILE A 141 14.94 5.66 -6.32
C ILE A 141 16.47 5.67 -6.47
N GLU A 142 17.21 5.00 -5.60
CA GLU A 142 18.67 4.85 -5.73
C GLU A 142 19.03 4.12 -7.05
N ALA A 143 18.36 3.01 -7.37
CA ALA A 143 18.56 2.30 -8.62
C ALA A 143 18.29 3.19 -9.85
N GLY A 144 17.25 4.01 -9.82
CA GLY A 144 16.95 4.94 -10.90
C GLY A 144 17.99 6.05 -11.06
N VAL A 145 18.56 6.54 -9.96
CA VAL A 145 19.66 7.51 -9.96
C VAL A 145 20.94 6.87 -10.52
N ASP A 146 21.29 5.66 -10.07
CA ASP A 146 22.47 4.93 -10.53
C ASP A 146 22.40 4.60 -12.02
N GLN A 147 21.20 4.34 -12.54
CA GLN A 147 20.97 4.13 -13.99
C GLN A 147 20.86 5.45 -14.79
N GLY A 148 20.85 6.61 -14.10
CA GLY A 148 20.75 7.93 -14.73
C GLY A 148 19.38 8.25 -15.33
N ILE A 149 18.35 7.46 -15.02
CA ILE A 149 16.96 7.72 -15.44
C ILE A 149 16.21 8.62 -14.45
N PHE A 150 16.58 8.65 -13.19
CA PHE A 150 16.18 9.67 -12.23
C PHE A 150 17.31 10.70 -12.09
N ARG A 151 16.99 11.99 -12.24
CA ARG A 151 18.00 13.06 -12.29
C ARG A 151 17.85 14.08 -11.18
N THR A 152 16.95 13.82 -10.24
CA THR A 152 16.78 14.70 -9.08
C THR A 152 18.11 14.90 -8.34
N PRO A 153 18.52 16.15 -8.01
CA PRO A 153 19.71 16.40 -7.18
C PRO A 153 19.48 16.04 -5.71
N HIS A 154 18.23 15.74 -5.33
CA HIS A 154 17.83 15.48 -3.95
C HIS A 154 17.01 14.18 -3.81
N PRO A 155 17.61 12.99 -4.06
CA PRO A 155 16.88 11.71 -4.10
C PRO A 155 16.19 11.37 -2.78
N GLU A 156 16.79 11.69 -1.64
CA GLU A 156 16.20 11.43 -0.34
C GLU A 156 14.99 12.34 -0.05
N ASP A 157 15.03 13.61 -0.48
CA ASP A 157 13.89 14.51 -0.31
C ASP A 157 12.78 14.19 -1.31
N ALA A 158 13.11 13.77 -2.53
CA ALA A 158 12.16 13.25 -3.50
C ALA A 158 11.44 12.01 -2.95
N ARG A 159 12.18 11.06 -2.36
CA ARG A 159 11.59 9.89 -1.68
C ARG A 159 10.60 10.29 -0.58
N ARG A 160 11.02 11.21 0.30
CA ARG A 160 10.15 11.73 1.38
C ARG A 160 8.91 12.40 0.83
N GLY A 161 9.06 13.20 -0.23
CA GLY A 161 7.96 13.88 -0.91
C GLY A 161 6.95 12.90 -1.49
N VAL A 162 7.43 11.88 -2.22
CA VAL A 162 6.58 10.83 -2.80
C VAL A 162 5.78 10.10 -1.71
N ILE A 163 6.44 9.67 -0.64
CA ILE A 163 5.77 8.98 0.47
C ILE A 163 4.76 9.90 1.16
N ALA A 164 5.12 11.15 1.41
CA ALA A 164 4.26 12.11 2.10
C ALA A 164 2.98 12.42 1.30
N MET A 165 3.10 12.67 -0.01
CA MET A 165 1.92 12.92 -0.84
C MET A 165 0.99 11.70 -0.90
N CYS A 166 1.52 10.49 -1.06
CA CYS A 166 0.71 9.27 -1.06
C CYS A 166 0.00 9.06 0.28
N ASN A 167 0.70 9.29 1.40
CA ASN A 167 0.11 9.17 2.74
C ASN A 167 -1.04 10.15 2.98
N ALA A 168 -0.95 11.37 2.43
CA ALA A 168 -1.99 12.39 2.57
C ALA A 168 -3.34 11.97 1.98
N VAL A 169 -3.37 11.04 1.00
CA VAL A 169 -4.61 10.54 0.37
C VAL A 169 -5.60 10.03 1.42
N ALA A 170 -5.14 9.31 2.43
CA ALA A 170 -5.99 8.79 3.50
C ALA A 170 -6.77 9.89 4.26
N GLN A 171 -6.25 11.12 4.29
CA GLN A 171 -6.86 12.22 5.04
C GLN A 171 -7.96 12.95 4.26
N TRP A 172 -7.79 13.12 2.96
CA TRP A 172 -8.68 13.97 2.18
C TRP A 172 -9.53 13.23 1.14
N TYR A 173 -9.09 12.08 0.60
CA TYR A 173 -9.86 11.35 -0.40
C TYR A 173 -11.25 10.96 0.12
N ARG A 174 -12.24 11.01 -0.75
CA ARG A 174 -13.63 10.58 -0.48
C ARG A 174 -14.11 9.72 -1.63
N GLU A 175 -14.54 8.51 -1.34
CA GLU A 175 -15.08 7.55 -2.33
C GLU A 175 -16.33 8.07 -3.04
N SER A 176 -17.10 8.93 -2.35
CA SER A 176 -18.28 9.60 -2.93
C SER A 176 -17.95 10.79 -3.84
N GLY A 177 -16.67 11.07 -4.07
CA GLY A 177 -16.20 12.12 -4.97
C GLY A 177 -16.40 11.74 -6.45
N GLU A 178 -16.26 12.74 -7.33
CA GLU A 178 -16.34 12.53 -8.80
C GLU A 178 -15.14 11.77 -9.36
N GLU A 179 -14.06 11.66 -8.59
CA GLU A 179 -12.79 11.11 -9.04
C GLU A 179 -12.61 9.66 -8.63
N SER A 180 -12.30 8.81 -9.60
CA SER A 180 -11.96 7.42 -9.34
C SER A 180 -10.58 7.31 -8.65
N VAL A 181 -10.41 6.27 -7.83
CA VAL A 181 -9.12 6.00 -7.19
C VAL A 181 -8.02 5.68 -8.20
N ASP A 182 -8.39 5.11 -9.34
CA ASP A 182 -7.44 4.79 -10.41
C ASP A 182 -6.92 6.05 -11.11
N ASP A 183 -7.80 6.99 -11.45
CA ASP A 183 -7.38 8.28 -12.03
C ASP A 183 -6.50 9.06 -11.05
N LEU A 184 -6.86 9.04 -9.77
CA LEU A 184 -6.04 9.62 -8.71
C LEU A 184 -4.65 8.96 -8.66
N ALA A 185 -4.59 7.63 -8.69
CA ALA A 185 -3.34 6.89 -8.61
C ALA A 185 -2.41 7.24 -9.79
N GLU A 186 -2.95 7.33 -11.02
CA GLU A 186 -2.14 7.70 -12.20
C GLU A 186 -1.59 9.13 -12.08
N ARG A 187 -2.35 10.11 -11.61
CA ARG A 187 -1.83 11.45 -11.36
C ARG A 187 -0.74 11.49 -10.31
N TYR A 188 -0.84 10.65 -9.27
CA TYR A 188 0.20 10.55 -8.26
C TYR A 188 1.47 9.88 -8.79
N VAL A 189 1.33 8.94 -9.74
CA VAL A 189 2.46 8.42 -10.51
C VAL A 189 3.15 9.54 -11.28
N GLU A 190 2.39 10.34 -12.03
CA GLU A 190 2.96 11.48 -12.75
C GLU A 190 3.71 12.45 -11.84
N LEU A 191 3.12 12.80 -10.69
CA LEU A 191 3.76 13.67 -9.70
C LEU A 191 5.04 13.04 -9.11
N ALA A 192 5.04 11.74 -8.83
CA ALA A 192 6.21 11.04 -8.32
C ALA A 192 7.35 11.05 -9.36
N LEU A 193 7.04 10.82 -10.63
CA LEU A 193 8.00 10.86 -11.72
C LEU A 193 8.59 12.28 -11.94
N VAL A 194 7.78 13.32 -11.71
CA VAL A 194 8.27 14.71 -11.72
C VAL A 194 9.25 14.94 -10.54
N LEU A 195 8.92 14.47 -9.33
CA LEU A 195 9.78 14.65 -8.16
C LEU A 195 11.16 13.99 -8.31
N VAL A 196 11.23 12.86 -8.99
CA VAL A 196 12.51 12.18 -9.27
C VAL A 196 13.18 12.66 -10.56
N GLU A 197 12.60 13.63 -11.27
CA GLU A 197 13.06 14.11 -12.57
C GLU A 197 13.27 12.95 -13.56
N TYR A 198 12.27 12.09 -13.69
CA TYR A 198 12.34 10.91 -14.54
C TYR A 198 12.59 11.24 -15.99
N ARG A 199 13.59 10.57 -16.57
CA ARG A 199 13.91 10.63 -18.01
C ARG A 199 14.04 9.19 -18.52
N PRO A 200 13.09 8.69 -19.30
CA PRO A 200 13.16 7.34 -19.85
C PRO A 200 14.47 7.18 -20.65
N ALA A 201 15.14 6.03 -20.47
CA ALA A 201 16.28 5.71 -21.30
C ALA A 201 15.85 5.72 -22.77
N ALA A 202 16.64 6.36 -23.63
CA ALA A 202 16.37 6.34 -25.07
C ALA A 202 16.26 4.85 -25.49
N ARG A 203 15.10 4.46 -26.03
CA ARG A 203 14.93 3.10 -26.54
C ARG A 203 16.08 2.80 -27.50
N ARG A 204 16.98 1.88 -27.14
CA ARG A 204 17.94 1.36 -28.11
C ARG A 204 17.13 0.84 -29.29
N PRO A 205 17.42 1.29 -30.54
CA PRO A 205 16.75 0.75 -31.71
C PRO A 205 16.94 -0.77 -31.68
N ARG A 206 15.87 -1.53 -31.80
CA ARG A 206 15.95 -2.98 -31.98
C ARG A 206 16.93 -3.22 -33.12
N PRO A 207 17.93 -4.11 -32.97
CA PRO A 207 18.78 -4.49 -34.09
C PRO A 207 17.84 -4.90 -35.23
N SER A 208 17.96 -4.20 -36.35
CA SER A 208 17.19 -4.53 -37.56
C SER A 208 17.43 -6.00 -37.86
N ALA A 209 16.36 -6.77 -37.98
CA ALA A 209 16.48 -8.18 -38.38
C ALA A 209 17.33 -8.20 -39.66
N ALA A 210 18.50 -8.86 -39.58
CA ALA A 210 19.39 -8.99 -40.71
C ALA A 210 18.60 -9.55 -41.91
N SER A 211 18.65 -8.81 -43.01
CA SER A 211 18.02 -9.22 -44.29
C SER A 211 18.51 -10.67 -44.59
N PRO A 212 17.63 -11.61 -44.91
CA PRO A 212 18.10 -12.96 -45.25
C PRO A 212 19.02 -12.89 -46.44
N ALA A 213 20.19 -13.57 -46.33
CA ALA A 213 21.16 -13.68 -47.39
C ALA A 213 20.51 -14.21 -48.69
N PRO A 214 20.92 -13.73 -49.86
CA PRO A 214 20.39 -14.21 -51.12
C PRO A 214 20.69 -15.70 -51.30
N ARG A 215 19.68 -16.48 -51.70
CA ARG A 215 19.81 -17.93 -51.97
C ARG A 215 20.80 -18.14 -53.12
N PRO A 216 21.70 -19.13 -53.04
CA PRO A 216 22.58 -19.46 -54.12
C PRO A 216 21.77 -19.96 -55.34
N ASP A 217 22.12 -19.42 -56.51
CA ASP A 217 21.55 -19.77 -57.79
C ASP A 217 21.86 -21.23 -58.14
N VAL A 218 20.87 -22.10 -58.14
CA VAL A 218 21.02 -23.49 -58.53
C VAL A 218 21.00 -23.54 -60.06
N ARG A 219 22.19 -23.48 -60.70
CA ARG A 219 22.33 -23.79 -62.09
C ARG A 219 22.09 -25.31 -62.30
N SER A 220 21.09 -25.61 -63.13
CA SER A 220 20.92 -26.97 -63.65
C SER A 220 22.03 -27.34 -64.61
N PRO A 221 22.57 -28.57 -64.55
CA PRO A 221 23.55 -29.05 -65.54
C PRO A 221 22.86 -29.47 -66.84
N PRO A 222 23.66 -29.63 -67.94
CA PRO A 222 23.25 -29.78 -69.31
C PRO A 222 22.55 -31.11 -69.64
#